data_9fe72cec6b06c005722e7324a9106f17
#
_entry.id   9fe72cec6b06c005722e7324a9106f17
#
_cell.length_a   1.000
_cell.length_b   1.000
_cell.length_c   1.000
_cell.angle_alpha   90.00
_cell.angle_beta   90.00
_cell.angle_gamma   90.00
#
_symmetry.space_group_name_H-M   'P 1'
#
loop_
_entity.id
_entity.type
_entity.pdbx_description
1 polymer ?
#
loop_
_entity_poly.entity_id
_entity_poly.type
_entity_poly.pdbx_seq_one_letter_code
_entity_poly.pdbx_strand_id
1 'polypeptide(L)' 'MTVRELWSATTADIFIHREGGEPLKLPTGGRLSEDLGSREILFIGIHKRASESPYLLVRVRGVF' A
#
# COMPACT_ATOMS: atom_id res chain seq x y z
N MET A 1 -9.47 -4.78 7.35
CA MET A 1 -8.00 -4.61 7.48
C MET A 1 -7.60 -3.18 7.14
N THR A 2 -6.77 -2.59 7.95
CA THR A 2 -6.25 -1.24 7.70
C THR A 2 -4.90 -1.31 6.99
N VAL A 3 -4.50 -0.18 6.41
CA VAL A 3 -3.18 -0.06 5.77
C VAL A 3 -2.06 -0.36 6.77
N ARG A 4 -2.19 0.12 8.01
CA ARG A 4 -1.21 -0.15 9.07
C ARG A 4 -1.05 -1.64 9.36
N GLU A 5 -2.15 -2.36 9.42
CA GLU A 5 -2.12 -3.80 9.67
C GLU A 5 -1.36 -4.54 8.56
N LEU A 6 -1.65 -4.22 7.30
CA LEU A 6 -0.93 -4.82 6.18
C LEU A 6 0.53 -4.41 6.18
N TRP A 7 0.81 -3.12 6.38
CA TRP A 7 2.18 -2.58 6.39
C TRP A 7 3.05 -3.25 7.45
N SER A 8 2.48 -3.55 8.61
CA SER A 8 3.19 -4.23 9.70
C SER A 8 3.38 -5.72 9.44
N ALA A 9 2.53 -6.33 8.61
CA ALA A 9 2.50 -7.77 8.41
C ALA A 9 3.33 -8.24 7.21
N THR A 10 3.78 -7.35 6.35
CA THR A 10 4.50 -7.72 5.13
C THR A 10 5.83 -6.99 5.03
N THR A 11 6.80 -7.64 4.37
CA THR A 11 8.08 -7.02 3.99
C THR A 11 8.09 -6.57 2.54
N ALA A 12 7.05 -6.89 1.78
CA ALA A 12 6.91 -6.48 0.39
C ALA A 12 6.61 -4.98 0.30
N ASP A 13 7.02 -4.38 -0.83
CA ASP A 13 6.67 -2.99 -1.09
C ASP A 13 5.16 -2.86 -1.27
N ILE A 14 4.60 -1.80 -0.71
CA ILE A 14 3.17 -1.51 -0.82
C ILE A 14 2.98 -0.20 -1.56
N PHE A 15 2.14 -0.23 -2.60
CA PHE A 15 1.74 0.95 -3.34
C PHE A 15 0.24 1.16 -3.15
N ILE A 16 -0.16 2.39 -2.88
CA ILE A 16 -1.58 2.75 -2.74
C ILE A 16 -2.08 3.34 -4.05
N HIS A 17 -3.12 2.75 -4.61
CA HIS A 17 -3.73 3.26 -5.82
C HIS A 17 -4.28 4.67 -5.59
N ARG A 18 -3.97 5.57 -6.52
CA ARG A 18 -4.46 6.95 -6.50
C ARG A 18 -5.21 7.23 -7.78
N GLU A 19 -6.37 7.83 -7.65
CA GLU A 19 -7.17 8.21 -8.79
C GLU A 19 -6.54 9.41 -9.50
N GLY A 20 -6.32 9.29 -10.80
CA GLY A 20 -5.76 10.37 -11.61
C GLY A 20 -4.27 10.65 -11.41
N GLY A 21 -3.53 9.77 -10.73
CA GLY A 21 -2.11 9.97 -10.47
C GLY A 21 -1.35 8.68 -10.31
N GLU A 22 -0.04 8.80 -10.09
CA GLU A 22 0.81 7.64 -9.84
C GLU A 22 0.51 7.03 -8.46
N PRO A 23 0.68 5.69 -8.32
CA PRO A 23 0.53 5.05 -7.03
C PRO A 23 1.47 5.64 -5.99
N LEU A 24 1.00 5.75 -4.76
CA LEU A 24 1.80 6.23 -3.65
C LEU A 24 2.54 5.07 -3.01
N LYS A 25 3.87 5.12 -3.01
CA LYS A 25 4.69 4.10 -2.35
C LYS A 25 4.75 4.38 -0.85
N LEU A 26 4.47 3.35 -0.06
CA LEU A 26 4.63 3.44 1.39
C LEU A 26 6.11 3.35 1.80
N PRO A 27 6.49 3.98 2.92
CA PRO A 27 7.87 3.90 3.39
C PRO A 27 8.25 2.47 3.76
N THR A 28 9.51 2.12 3.52
CA THR A 28 10.07 0.83 3.91
C THR A 28 10.75 1.01 5.26
N GLY A 29 10.06 0.62 6.32
CA GLY A 29 10.52 0.89 7.68
C GLY A 29 10.18 2.30 8.14
N GLY A 30 10.57 2.65 9.35
CA GLY A 30 10.27 3.95 9.92
C GLY A 30 8.82 4.06 10.38
N ARG A 31 8.20 5.21 10.15
CA ARG A 31 6.84 5.49 10.60
C ARG A 31 5.88 5.70 9.44
N LEU A 32 4.71 5.11 9.57
CA LEU A 32 3.59 5.35 8.68
C LEU A 32 2.69 6.43 9.32
N SER A 33 2.25 7.41 8.52
CA SER A 33 1.34 8.42 9.03
C SER A 33 0.05 7.78 9.54
N GLU A 34 -0.52 8.33 10.61
CA GLU A 34 -1.74 7.77 11.17
C GLU A 34 -2.94 7.93 10.24
N ASP A 35 -3.02 9.05 9.54
CA ASP A 35 -4.08 9.28 8.56
C ASP A 35 -4.08 8.21 7.47
N LEU A 36 -2.92 7.90 6.93
CA LEU A 36 -2.80 6.86 5.91
C LEU A 36 -2.94 5.47 6.51
N GLY A 37 -2.33 5.23 7.66
CA GLY A 37 -2.35 3.92 8.32
C GLY A 37 -3.73 3.48 8.78
N SER A 38 -4.61 4.41 9.12
CA SER A 38 -5.96 4.10 9.59
C SER A 38 -6.96 3.81 8.46
N ARG A 39 -6.58 4.02 7.21
CA ARG A 39 -7.47 3.78 6.08
C ARG A 39 -7.79 2.32 5.90
N GLU A 40 -9.06 2.04 5.62
CA GLU A 40 -9.52 0.68 5.39
C GLU A 40 -9.14 0.21 3.98
N ILE A 41 -8.60 -0.99 3.89
CA ILE A 41 -8.26 -1.61 2.61
C ILE A 41 -9.51 -2.24 2.01
N LEU A 42 -9.77 -1.90 0.74
CA LEU A 42 -10.89 -2.47 -0.01
C LEU A 42 -10.44 -3.61 -0.93
N PHE A 43 -9.19 -3.55 -1.42
CA PHE A 43 -8.67 -4.55 -2.35
C PHE A 43 -7.16 -4.60 -2.29
N ILE A 44 -6.60 -5.80 -2.41
CA ILE A 44 -5.15 -6.03 -2.47
C ILE A 44 -4.85 -6.83 -3.73
N GLY A 45 -3.98 -6.29 -4.58
CA GLY A 45 -3.47 -6.99 -5.74
C GLY A 45 -1.98 -7.26 -5.58
N ILE A 46 -1.53 -8.43 -6.03
CA ILE A 46 -0.12 -8.77 -6.03
C ILE A 46 0.40 -8.62 -7.46
N HIS A 47 1.45 -7.83 -7.62
CA HIS A 47 2.05 -7.59 -8.92
C HIS A 47 3.54 -7.95 -8.88
N LYS A 48 4.03 -8.47 -9.99
CA LYS A 48 5.44 -8.81 -10.13
C LYS A 48 5.94 -8.39 -11.50
N ARG A 49 7.02 -7.64 -11.53
CA ARG A 49 7.75 -7.37 -12.76
C ARG A 49 8.81 -8.45 -12.96
N ALA A 50 9.20 -8.70 -14.22
CA ALA A 50 9.97 -9.87 -14.62
C ALA A 50 11.25 -10.14 -13.82
N SER A 51 11.94 -9.11 -13.35
CA SER A 51 13.22 -9.26 -12.63
C SER A 51 13.20 -8.62 -11.25
N GLU A 52 12.03 -8.19 -10.76
CA GLU A 52 11.91 -7.49 -9.49
C GLU A 52 11.15 -8.34 -8.48
N SER A 53 11.31 -7.99 -7.21
CA SER A 53 10.51 -8.56 -6.13
C SER A 53 9.04 -8.18 -6.32
N PRO A 54 8.12 -9.06 -5.96
CA PRO A 54 6.70 -8.71 -6.03
C PRO A 54 6.36 -7.55 -5.11
N TYR A 55 5.37 -6.77 -5.51
CA TYR A 55 4.85 -5.68 -4.70
C TYR A 55 3.34 -5.77 -4.60
N LEU A 56 2.78 -5.12 -3.61
CA LEU A 56 1.33 -5.09 -3.38
C LEU A 56 0.77 -3.75 -3.87
N LEU A 57 -0.29 -3.82 -4.66
CA LEU A 57 -1.06 -2.65 -5.04
C LEU A 57 -2.38 -2.69 -4.27
N VAL A 58 -2.64 -1.66 -3.49
CA VAL A 58 -3.74 -1.64 -2.54
C VAL A 58 -4.71 -0.53 -2.90
N ARG A 59 -6.00 -0.83 -2.87
CA ARG A 59 -7.05 0.17 -2.93
C ARG A 59 -7.61 0.39 -1.54
N VAL A 60 -7.76 1.65 -1.17
CA VAL A 60 -8.26 2.03 0.14
C VAL A 60 -9.53 2.87 0.02
N ARG A 61 -10.29 2.91 1.10
CA ARG A 61 -11.46 3.76 1.20
C ARG A 61 -11.03 5.22 1.27
N GLY A 62 -11.74 6.06 0.53
CA GLY A 62 -11.47 7.49 0.48
C GLY A 62 -10.60 7.87 -0.72
N VAL A 63 -10.38 9.17 -0.86
CA VAL A 63 -9.63 9.77 -1.96
C VAL A 63 -8.31 10.31 -1.44
N PHE A 64 -7.28 10.16 -2.25
CA PHE A 64 -5.96 10.77 -1.99
C PHE A 64 -5.70 11.87 -2.98
#